data_685b3def2e83df105673721c3af16fea
#
_entry.id   685b3def2e83df105673721c3af16fea
#
_cell.length_a   1.000
_cell.length_b   1.000
_cell.length_c   1.000
_cell.angle_alpha   90.00
_cell.angle_beta   90.00
_cell.angle_gamma   90.00
#
_symmetry.space_group_name_H-M   'P 1'
#
loop_
_entity.id
_entity.type
_entity.pdbx_description
1 polymer ?
#
loop_
_entity_poly.entity_id
_entity_poly.type
_entity_poly.pdbx_seq_one_letter_code
_entity_poly.pdbx_strand_id
1 'polypeptide(L)'
;GGLVGQQDDTGRGMGDSAGVAASGEAQFKAIVDASSGDSLADATGYKEVSGEASDESVFDIYTANEPILKASGEDQFPGIKDIYSAMGIDIADSASHVSMVPGKDQMSLETFTNTDSDIVSGDATDLISSFPADSVFAAGTAGIGENITKIIDSIDETGIEGVVEPGELKKNLDEASQGGLDVRGLISSINELGFFVSGTTTENLGGALVLTTDDPEPIKNALGSFSSLAGLAQDAKVKPLTGGQTGFSVKTPELPGRPVIVALKGDRLVLAIGTPAANQVLDGNGDALADSTAFKDAQAALGDNGMDMFANASSIATLIGEQGAEGSKEAADFFNKFDFMTGGHGESDNSLDIIAKLK
;
A
#
# COMPACT_ATOMS: atom_id res chain seq x y z
N GLY A 1 21.18 36.56 20.57
CA GLY A 1 20.92 36.41 19.14
C GLY A 1 19.52 36.92 18.84
N GLY A 2 19.36 37.81 17.87
CA GLY A 2 18.05 38.34 17.53
C GLY A 2 17.32 37.47 16.53
N LEU A 3 16.09 37.08 16.87
CA LEU A 3 15.16 36.45 15.95
C LEU A 3 14.46 37.53 15.12
N VAL A 4 14.58 37.51 13.81
CA VAL A 4 13.86 38.40 12.90
C VAL A 4 12.69 37.63 12.30
N GLY A 5 11.49 37.92 12.81
CA GLY A 5 10.26 37.46 12.20
C GLY A 5 9.85 38.36 11.03
N GLN A 6 9.53 37.81 9.87
CA GLN A 6 8.94 38.54 8.77
C GLN A 6 7.43 38.27 8.75
N GLN A 7 6.66 39.29 8.44
CA GLN A 7 5.21 39.41 8.64
C GLN A 7 4.41 38.81 7.46
N ASP A 8 4.75 37.61 7.05
CA ASP A 8 3.84 36.75 6.26
C ASP A 8 3.34 35.65 7.20
N ASP A 9 2.19 35.06 6.95
CA ASP A 9 1.56 34.04 7.80
C ASP A 9 2.43 32.80 8.10
N THR A 10 3.68 32.82 7.69
CA THR A 10 4.72 31.81 7.99
C THR A 10 5.80 32.41 8.89
N GLY A 11 5.96 31.89 10.11
CA GLY A 11 7.06 32.22 11.00
C GLY A 11 8.37 31.59 10.51
N ARG A 12 9.44 32.37 10.37
CA ARG A 12 10.80 31.89 10.06
C ARG A 12 11.81 32.58 10.96
N GLY A 13 12.76 31.83 11.47
CA GLY A 13 13.84 32.36 12.27
C GLY A 13 15.10 31.51 12.13
N MET A 14 16.27 32.14 12.32
CA MET A 14 17.57 31.46 12.36
C MET A 14 18.22 31.75 13.69
N GLY A 15 18.54 30.73 14.47
CA GLY A 15 19.44 30.79 15.62
C GLY A 15 20.87 30.43 15.23
N ASP A 16 21.79 30.44 16.19
CA ASP A 16 23.23 30.20 15.95
C ASP A 16 23.56 28.82 15.36
N SER A 17 22.61 27.86 15.42
CA SER A 17 22.81 26.48 14.95
C SER A 17 21.58 25.85 14.29
N ALA A 18 20.41 26.48 14.23
CA ALA A 18 19.21 25.93 13.65
C ALA A 18 18.32 27.00 13.02
N GLY A 19 17.68 26.63 11.88
CA GLY A 19 16.62 27.42 11.26
C GLY A 19 15.25 26.87 11.69
N VAL A 20 14.30 27.74 12.01
CA VAL A 20 12.94 27.38 12.34
C VAL A 20 11.99 27.98 11.32
N ALA A 21 11.08 27.17 10.79
CA ALA A 21 9.97 27.61 9.94
C ALA A 21 8.67 27.01 10.45
N ALA A 22 7.61 27.80 10.51
CA ALA A 22 6.30 27.34 10.92
C ALA A 22 5.20 27.99 10.08
N SER A 23 4.05 27.37 9.98
CA SER A 23 2.91 27.86 9.20
C SER A 23 2.16 29.04 9.82
N GLY A 24 2.54 29.46 11.03
CA GLY A 24 1.96 30.60 11.72
C GLY A 24 2.75 31.02 12.96
N GLU A 25 2.50 32.28 13.42
CA GLU A 25 3.20 32.86 14.56
C GLU A 25 3.07 32.06 15.85
N ALA A 26 1.89 31.48 16.11
CA ALA A 26 1.64 30.68 17.30
C ALA A 26 2.50 29.40 17.32
N GLN A 27 2.60 28.73 16.19
CA GLN A 27 3.43 27.53 16.03
C GLN A 27 4.93 27.86 16.09
N PHE A 28 5.34 28.96 15.44
CA PHE A 28 6.71 29.45 15.54
C PHE A 28 7.10 29.70 16.99
N LYS A 29 6.24 30.40 17.73
CA LYS A 29 6.47 30.72 19.13
C LYS A 29 6.53 29.46 20.00
N ALA A 30 5.63 28.49 19.75
CA ALA A 30 5.63 27.21 20.44
C ALA A 30 6.95 26.44 20.22
N ILE A 31 7.49 26.42 18.99
CA ILE A 31 8.77 25.79 18.68
C ILE A 31 9.93 26.49 19.41
N VAL A 32 9.92 27.82 19.42
CA VAL A 32 10.96 28.60 20.12
C VAL A 32 10.89 28.39 21.64
N ASP A 33 9.68 28.37 22.20
CA ASP A 33 9.48 28.13 23.64
C ASP A 33 9.90 26.71 24.03
N ALA A 34 9.59 25.71 23.18
CA ALA A 34 10.01 24.32 23.35
C ALA A 34 11.53 24.13 23.32
N SER A 35 12.27 25.01 22.62
CA SER A 35 13.75 24.94 22.59
C SER A 35 14.43 25.15 23.95
N SER A 36 13.69 25.62 24.95
CA SER A 36 14.16 25.82 26.33
C SER A 36 13.57 24.80 27.34
N GLY A 37 12.72 23.87 26.87
CA GLY A 37 12.11 22.81 27.66
C GLY A 37 12.75 21.45 27.42
N ASP A 38 11.99 20.41 27.69
CA ASP A 38 12.39 19.03 27.40
C ASP A 38 12.60 18.87 25.89
N SER A 39 13.71 18.26 25.52
CA SER A 39 14.05 18.08 24.11
C SER A 39 13.36 16.85 23.53
N LEU A 40 13.18 16.83 22.21
CA LEU A 40 12.70 15.64 21.50
C LEU A 40 13.58 14.42 21.81
N ALA A 41 14.89 14.65 22.02
CA ALA A 41 15.85 13.62 22.39
C ALA A 41 15.55 12.94 23.75
N ASP A 42 14.68 13.52 24.57
CA ASP A 42 14.26 12.93 25.86
C ASP A 42 13.01 12.06 25.72
N ALA A 43 12.29 12.18 24.61
CA ALA A 43 11.10 11.38 24.33
C ALA A 43 11.47 9.90 24.05
N THR A 44 10.79 8.96 24.74
CA THR A 44 11.06 7.52 24.62
C THR A 44 10.92 7.05 23.16
N GLY A 45 9.80 7.34 22.52
CA GLY A 45 9.56 6.93 21.13
C GLY A 45 10.59 7.51 20.15
N TYR A 46 11.08 8.75 20.39
CA TYR A 46 12.16 9.31 19.54
C TYR A 46 13.46 8.52 19.68
N LYS A 47 13.87 8.17 20.90
CA LYS A 47 15.11 7.43 21.14
C LYS A 47 15.09 6.04 20.48
N GLU A 48 13.94 5.39 20.55
CA GLU A 48 13.75 4.06 19.98
C GLU A 48 13.90 4.08 18.47
N VAL A 49 13.14 4.97 17.77
CA VAL A 49 13.15 4.99 16.31
C VAL A 49 14.38 5.70 15.73
N SER A 50 14.94 6.70 16.41
CA SER A 50 16.13 7.42 15.91
C SER A 50 17.42 6.62 16.06
N GLY A 51 17.43 5.59 16.92
CA GLY A 51 18.56 4.67 17.06
C GLY A 51 18.78 3.80 15.82
N GLU A 52 17.75 3.62 15.01
CA GLU A 52 17.79 2.86 13.76
C GLU A 52 18.10 3.75 12.53
N ALA A 53 18.20 5.08 12.74
CA ALA A 53 18.51 6.01 11.65
C ALA A 53 19.94 5.81 11.12
N SER A 54 20.09 5.89 9.79
CA SER A 54 21.41 5.85 9.16
C SER A 54 22.22 7.11 9.50
N ASP A 55 23.46 6.95 9.90
CA ASP A 55 24.41 8.05 10.10
C ASP A 55 24.72 8.81 8.79
N GLU A 56 24.39 8.24 7.63
CA GLU A 56 24.58 8.83 6.30
C GLU A 56 23.36 9.59 5.81
N SER A 57 22.29 9.67 6.61
CA SER A 57 21.08 10.40 6.23
C SER A 57 21.36 11.90 6.02
N VAL A 58 20.70 12.46 5.02
CA VAL A 58 20.74 13.92 4.73
C VAL A 58 19.48 14.62 5.18
N PHE A 59 18.45 13.86 5.51
CA PHE A 59 17.17 14.36 5.95
C PHE A 59 16.45 13.29 6.78
N ASP A 60 15.93 13.70 7.92
CA ASP A 60 15.23 12.82 8.86
C ASP A 60 13.89 13.43 9.27
N ILE A 61 12.87 12.59 9.32
CA ILE A 61 11.55 12.93 9.84
C ILE A 61 11.24 12.00 10.99
N TYR A 62 10.91 12.58 12.13
CA TYR A 62 10.30 11.88 13.24
C TYR A 62 8.81 12.18 13.31
N THR A 63 8.02 11.17 13.58
CA THR A 63 6.57 11.26 13.69
C THR A 63 6.09 10.49 14.92
N ALA A 64 5.42 11.18 15.84
CA ALA A 64 4.62 10.53 16.88
C ALA A 64 3.21 10.28 16.32
N ASN A 65 2.74 9.03 16.34
CA ASN A 65 1.52 8.67 15.61
C ASN A 65 0.24 9.12 16.32
N GLU A 66 0.19 9.11 17.66
CA GLU A 66 -1.01 9.54 18.39
C GLU A 66 -1.43 11.00 18.10
N PRO A 67 -0.52 12.01 18.10
CA PRO A 67 -0.89 13.37 17.75
C PRO A 67 -1.40 13.50 16.31
N ILE A 68 -0.88 12.71 15.36
CA ILE A 68 -1.36 12.72 13.98
C ILE A 68 -2.76 12.14 13.90
N LEU A 69 -3.02 11.02 14.57
CA LEU A 69 -4.35 10.44 14.61
C LEU A 69 -5.38 11.43 15.17
N LYS A 70 -5.07 12.09 16.29
CA LYS A 70 -5.91 13.13 16.86
C LYS A 70 -6.13 14.31 15.90
N ALA A 71 -5.08 14.76 15.20
CA ALA A 71 -5.18 15.86 14.24
C ALA A 71 -5.96 15.47 12.96
N SER A 72 -5.92 14.20 12.57
CA SER A 72 -6.61 13.67 11.39
C SER A 72 -8.11 13.49 11.60
N GLY A 73 -8.61 13.73 12.81
CA GLY A 73 -10.02 13.66 13.14
C GLY A 73 -10.45 12.29 13.68
N GLU A 74 -9.83 11.86 14.76
CA GLU A 74 -10.26 10.69 15.53
C GLU A 74 -11.78 10.71 15.80
N ASP A 75 -12.34 11.92 16.02
CA ASP A 75 -13.77 12.13 16.18
C ASP A 75 -14.60 11.82 14.91
N GLN A 76 -13.96 11.78 13.71
CA GLN A 76 -14.64 11.47 12.46
C GLN A 76 -14.67 9.96 12.17
N PHE A 77 -13.80 9.19 12.82
CA PHE A 77 -13.70 7.74 12.67
C PHE A 77 -13.74 7.06 14.05
N PRO A 78 -14.93 7.01 14.71
CA PRO A 78 -15.07 6.30 15.95
C PRO A 78 -14.58 4.86 15.82
N GLY A 79 -13.81 4.38 16.79
CA GLY A 79 -13.28 3.02 16.79
C GLY A 79 -11.97 2.82 15.98
N ILE A 80 -11.37 3.88 15.43
CA ILE A 80 -10.07 3.74 14.73
C ILE A 80 -8.98 3.18 15.67
N LYS A 81 -8.97 3.58 16.94
CA LYS A 81 -8.06 3.05 17.97
C LYS A 81 -8.28 1.56 18.22
N ASP A 82 -9.55 1.14 18.25
CA ASP A 82 -9.90 -0.28 18.46
C ASP A 82 -9.40 -1.12 17.27
N ILE A 83 -9.46 -0.58 16.05
CA ILE A 83 -8.90 -1.24 14.87
C ILE A 83 -7.37 -1.37 14.99
N TYR A 84 -6.65 -0.31 15.36
CA TYR A 84 -5.21 -0.40 15.58
C TYR A 84 -4.87 -1.39 16.70
N SER A 85 -5.62 -1.37 17.80
CA SER A 85 -5.47 -2.34 18.88
C SER A 85 -5.74 -3.78 18.42
N ALA A 86 -6.74 -3.98 17.54
CA ALA A 86 -7.02 -5.29 16.93
C ALA A 86 -5.89 -5.79 16.02
N MET A 87 -5.07 -4.87 15.51
CA MET A 87 -3.86 -5.16 14.73
C MET A 87 -2.63 -5.37 15.64
N GLY A 88 -2.78 -5.33 16.96
CA GLY A 88 -1.68 -5.39 17.91
C GLY A 88 -0.90 -4.09 18.04
N ILE A 89 -1.38 -2.99 17.46
CA ILE A 89 -0.68 -1.71 17.40
C ILE A 89 -1.13 -0.81 18.57
N ASP A 90 -0.22 -0.51 19.50
CA ASP A 90 -0.43 0.56 20.49
C ASP A 90 -0.03 1.91 19.88
N ILE A 91 -1.04 2.63 19.37
CA ILE A 91 -0.81 3.90 18.70
C ILE A 91 -0.39 5.03 19.65
N ALA A 92 -0.67 4.88 20.97
CA ALA A 92 -0.34 5.92 21.95
C ALA A 92 1.17 6.07 22.14
N ASP A 93 1.89 4.95 22.10
CA ASP A 93 3.34 4.90 22.27
C ASP A 93 4.08 4.71 20.90
N SER A 94 3.33 4.64 19.81
CA SER A 94 3.95 4.42 18.50
C SER A 94 4.56 5.68 17.91
N ALA A 95 5.73 5.49 17.31
CA ALA A 95 6.49 6.51 16.60
C ALA A 95 7.10 5.92 15.33
N SER A 96 7.29 6.76 14.35
CA SER A 96 7.96 6.39 13.10
C SER A 96 9.11 7.35 12.81
N HIS A 97 10.15 6.85 12.20
CA HIS A 97 11.28 7.60 11.70
C HIS A 97 11.46 7.31 10.22
N VAL A 98 11.71 8.33 9.43
CA VAL A 98 12.02 8.23 8.00
C VAL A 98 13.31 8.94 7.75
N SER A 99 14.31 8.21 7.24
CA SER A 99 15.61 8.73 6.83
C SER A 99 15.72 8.76 5.32
N MET A 100 16.26 9.83 4.77
CA MET A 100 16.67 9.90 3.37
C MET A 100 18.19 9.69 3.28
N VAL A 101 18.60 8.61 2.66
CA VAL A 101 20.00 8.19 2.53
C VAL A 101 20.42 8.26 1.07
N PRO A 102 21.37 9.18 0.71
CA PRO A 102 21.88 9.25 -0.65
C PRO A 102 22.94 8.18 -0.88
N GLY A 103 22.77 7.37 -1.92
CA GLY A 103 23.79 6.48 -2.44
C GLY A 103 24.53 7.08 -3.64
N LYS A 104 25.43 6.32 -4.24
CA LYS A 104 26.24 6.77 -5.39
C LYS A 104 25.36 7.11 -6.61
N ASP A 105 24.36 6.31 -6.88
CA ASP A 105 23.45 6.39 -8.03
C ASP A 105 22.01 6.01 -7.66
N GLN A 106 21.68 6.16 -6.38
CA GLN A 106 20.34 5.90 -5.83
C GLN A 106 20.07 6.80 -4.64
N MET A 107 18.80 6.85 -4.27
CA MET A 107 18.32 7.47 -3.05
C MET A 107 17.42 6.47 -2.35
N SER A 108 17.66 6.25 -1.07
CA SER A 108 16.83 5.39 -0.23
C SER A 108 16.02 6.23 0.74
N LEU A 109 14.77 5.82 0.98
CA LEU A 109 13.98 6.22 2.13
C LEU A 109 13.86 5.01 3.02
N GLU A 110 14.47 5.08 4.17
CA GLU A 110 14.45 4.03 5.18
C GLU A 110 13.44 4.44 6.25
N THR A 111 12.43 3.63 6.45
CA THR A 111 11.38 3.89 7.45
C THR A 111 11.49 2.84 8.54
N PHE A 112 11.49 3.29 9.77
CA PHE A 112 11.42 2.44 10.94
C PHE A 112 10.28 2.88 11.84
N THR A 113 9.58 1.90 12.43
CA THR A 113 8.52 2.15 13.41
C THR A 113 8.77 1.30 14.65
N ASN A 114 8.59 1.87 15.86
CA ASN A 114 8.75 1.12 17.11
C ASN A 114 7.50 0.33 17.50
N THR A 115 6.60 0.09 16.57
CA THR A 115 5.34 -0.58 16.86
C THR A 115 5.51 -2.06 16.62
N ASP A 116 5.38 -2.86 17.67
CA ASP A 116 5.13 -4.28 17.52
C ASP A 116 3.74 -4.45 16.90
N SER A 117 3.64 -5.27 15.88
CA SER A 117 2.38 -5.60 15.23
C SER A 117 2.22 -7.11 15.14
N ASP A 118 1.02 -7.60 15.46
CA ASP A 118 0.67 -9.01 15.24
C ASP A 118 0.42 -9.30 13.74
N ILE A 119 0.43 -8.24 12.92
CA ILE A 119 0.30 -8.33 11.47
C ILE A 119 1.67 -8.49 10.86
N VAL A 120 1.92 -9.66 10.30
CA VAL A 120 3.17 -9.97 9.61
C VAL A 120 3.01 -9.65 8.12
N SER A 121 3.85 -8.77 7.63
CA SER A 121 4.00 -8.55 6.19
C SER A 121 4.83 -9.69 5.61
N GLY A 122 4.21 -10.48 4.75
CA GLY A 122 4.93 -11.59 4.08
C GLY A 122 5.53 -11.15 2.75
N ASP A 123 6.61 -11.82 2.35
CA ASP A 123 7.27 -11.59 1.07
C ASP A 123 6.35 -11.95 -0.11
N ALA A 124 6.06 -10.98 -0.96
CA ALA A 124 5.27 -11.14 -2.19
C ALA A 124 6.11 -11.09 -3.47
N THR A 125 7.43 -11.20 -3.36
CA THR A 125 8.36 -11.12 -4.50
C THR A 125 7.98 -12.08 -5.62
N ASP A 126 7.63 -13.32 -5.30
CA ASP A 126 7.24 -14.32 -6.30
C ASP A 126 5.95 -13.94 -7.03
N LEU A 127 4.95 -13.43 -6.32
CA LEU A 127 3.72 -12.93 -6.92
C LEU A 127 4.00 -11.76 -7.85
N ILE A 128 4.72 -10.73 -7.36
CA ILE A 128 5.05 -9.52 -8.13
C ILE A 128 5.89 -9.89 -9.36
N SER A 129 6.87 -10.79 -9.22
CA SER A 129 7.73 -11.26 -10.30
C SER A 129 6.97 -11.90 -11.45
N SER A 130 5.81 -12.50 -11.16
CA SER A 130 4.93 -13.16 -12.12
C SER A 130 4.03 -12.21 -12.93
N PHE A 131 3.99 -10.92 -12.59
CA PHE A 131 3.19 -9.93 -13.30
C PHE A 131 3.78 -9.58 -14.67
N PRO A 132 3.01 -8.94 -15.57
CA PRO A 132 3.47 -8.61 -16.92
C PRO A 132 4.75 -7.77 -16.92
N ALA A 133 5.69 -8.07 -17.83
CA ALA A 133 6.95 -7.33 -17.97
C ALA A 133 6.77 -5.85 -18.30
N ASP A 134 5.64 -5.47 -18.91
CA ASP A 134 5.26 -4.09 -19.23
C ASP A 134 4.51 -3.40 -18.08
N SER A 135 4.54 -3.95 -16.87
CA SER A 135 3.96 -3.30 -15.70
C SER A 135 4.65 -1.97 -15.43
N VAL A 136 3.83 -0.94 -15.35
CA VAL A 136 4.22 0.43 -14.96
C VAL A 136 4.42 0.50 -13.46
N PHE A 137 3.53 -0.20 -12.75
CA PHE A 137 3.54 -0.35 -11.30
C PHE A 137 3.06 -1.76 -10.94
N ALA A 138 3.64 -2.32 -9.90
CA ALA A 138 3.25 -3.59 -9.30
C ALA A 138 3.47 -3.52 -7.79
N ALA A 139 2.55 -4.09 -7.02
CA ALA A 139 2.70 -4.23 -5.58
C ALA A 139 2.01 -5.49 -5.09
N GLY A 140 2.43 -5.98 -3.93
CA GLY A 140 1.84 -7.17 -3.33
C GLY A 140 2.22 -7.32 -1.85
N THR A 141 1.50 -8.20 -1.18
CA THR A 141 1.76 -8.62 0.20
C THR A 141 1.31 -10.07 0.39
N ALA A 142 2.00 -10.80 1.23
CA ALA A 142 1.63 -12.16 1.61
C ALA A 142 1.04 -12.20 3.03
N GLY A 143 0.43 -13.34 3.42
CA GLY A 143 -0.17 -13.54 4.74
C GLY A 143 -1.49 -12.80 4.96
N ILE A 144 -2.10 -12.24 3.91
CA ILE A 144 -3.26 -11.34 4.03
C ILE A 144 -4.47 -12.02 4.68
N GLY A 145 -4.75 -13.28 4.36
CA GLY A 145 -5.89 -14.01 4.92
C GLY A 145 -5.71 -14.31 6.40
N GLU A 146 -4.50 -14.66 6.83
CA GLU A 146 -4.15 -14.86 8.24
C GLU A 146 -4.29 -13.54 9.02
N ASN A 147 -3.72 -12.46 8.49
CA ASN A 147 -3.78 -11.14 9.11
C ASN A 147 -5.22 -10.63 9.26
N ILE A 148 -6.04 -10.72 8.20
CA ILE A 148 -7.45 -10.31 8.28
C ILE A 148 -8.20 -11.22 9.28
N THR A 149 -7.90 -12.51 9.34
CA THR A 149 -8.52 -13.42 10.30
C THR A 149 -8.18 -13.04 11.74
N LYS A 150 -6.92 -12.70 12.03
CA LYS A 150 -6.48 -12.19 13.35
C LYS A 150 -7.21 -10.91 13.73
N ILE A 151 -7.33 -9.96 12.81
CA ILE A 151 -8.07 -8.70 13.01
C ILE A 151 -9.55 -9.00 13.32
N ILE A 152 -10.20 -9.86 12.54
CA ILE A 152 -11.59 -10.27 12.76
C ILE A 152 -11.76 -10.90 14.13
N ASP A 153 -10.87 -11.81 14.53
CA ASP A 153 -10.93 -12.49 15.81
C ASP A 153 -10.72 -11.50 16.97
N SER A 154 -9.79 -10.57 16.85
CA SER A 154 -9.55 -9.53 17.86
C SER A 154 -10.73 -8.56 17.97
N ILE A 155 -11.29 -8.10 16.85
CA ILE A 155 -12.49 -7.24 16.85
C ILE A 155 -13.69 -8.00 17.45
N ASP A 156 -13.83 -9.29 17.16
CA ASP A 156 -14.92 -10.08 17.73
C ASP A 156 -14.78 -10.25 19.24
N GLU A 157 -13.56 -10.32 19.77
CA GLU A 157 -13.28 -10.42 21.19
C GLU A 157 -13.50 -9.09 21.93
N THR A 158 -13.03 -7.98 21.36
CA THR A 158 -13.00 -6.67 22.02
C THR A 158 -14.17 -5.76 21.64
N GLY A 159 -14.73 -5.92 20.44
CA GLY A 159 -15.66 -5.01 19.81
C GLY A 159 -14.98 -3.77 19.22
N ILE A 160 -15.79 -2.91 18.60
CA ILE A 160 -15.42 -1.55 18.19
C ILE A 160 -16.46 -0.61 18.80
N GLU A 161 -16.03 0.33 19.64
CA GLU A 161 -16.93 1.21 20.37
C GLU A 161 -17.91 1.94 19.43
N GLY A 162 -19.19 1.75 19.67
CA GLY A 162 -20.28 2.38 18.90
C GLY A 162 -20.52 1.80 17.50
N VAL A 163 -19.81 0.75 17.09
CA VAL A 163 -19.90 0.15 15.75
C VAL A 163 -20.23 -1.35 15.80
N VAL A 164 -19.49 -2.13 16.59
CA VAL A 164 -19.62 -3.60 16.67
C VAL A 164 -19.50 -4.03 18.12
N GLU A 165 -20.48 -4.78 18.63
CA GLU A 165 -20.42 -5.37 19.96
C GLU A 165 -19.55 -6.64 19.97
N PRO A 166 -18.88 -6.98 21.10
CA PRO A 166 -18.13 -8.23 21.23
C PRO A 166 -19.01 -9.45 20.90
N GLY A 167 -18.50 -10.34 20.05
CA GLY A 167 -19.21 -11.54 19.56
C GLY A 167 -20.20 -11.31 18.42
N GLU A 168 -20.45 -10.06 18.02
CA GLU A 168 -21.41 -9.74 16.97
C GLU A 168 -20.84 -10.01 15.56
N LEU A 169 -19.55 -9.71 15.35
CA LEU A 169 -18.93 -9.88 14.04
C LEU A 169 -18.91 -11.34 13.61
N LYS A 170 -18.48 -12.23 14.48
CA LYS A 170 -18.46 -13.66 14.22
C LYS A 170 -19.86 -14.23 14.00
N LYS A 171 -20.83 -13.80 14.81
CA LYS A 171 -22.23 -14.19 14.62
C LYS A 171 -22.74 -13.79 13.24
N ASN A 172 -22.47 -12.56 12.79
CA ASN A 172 -22.89 -12.08 11.48
C ASN A 172 -22.21 -12.85 10.32
N LEU A 173 -20.93 -13.20 10.47
CA LEU A 173 -20.20 -14.03 9.51
C LEU A 173 -20.77 -15.46 9.46
N ASP A 174 -21.11 -16.06 10.61
CA ASP A 174 -21.71 -17.39 10.70
C ASP A 174 -23.13 -17.39 10.08
N GLU A 175 -23.91 -16.34 10.27
CA GLU A 175 -25.22 -16.19 9.63
C GLU A 175 -25.09 -16.05 8.10
N ALA A 176 -24.11 -15.30 7.62
CA ALA A 176 -23.80 -15.23 6.18
C ALA A 176 -23.41 -16.59 5.60
N SER A 177 -22.65 -17.37 6.36
CA SER A 177 -22.24 -18.73 5.95
C SER A 177 -23.44 -19.69 5.84
N GLN A 178 -24.44 -19.57 6.73
CA GLN A 178 -25.69 -20.33 6.62
C GLN A 178 -26.49 -19.92 5.36
N GLY A 179 -26.33 -18.68 4.90
CA GLY A 179 -26.86 -18.20 3.62
C GLY A 179 -26.14 -18.75 2.39
N GLY A 180 -25.11 -19.56 2.56
CA GLY A 180 -24.33 -20.20 1.48
C GLY A 180 -23.07 -19.44 1.05
N LEU A 181 -22.66 -18.40 1.77
CA LEU A 181 -21.42 -17.65 1.52
C LEU A 181 -20.50 -17.76 2.74
N ASP A 182 -19.58 -18.71 2.71
CA ASP A 182 -18.55 -18.85 3.76
C ASP A 182 -17.49 -17.74 3.62
N VAL A 183 -17.82 -16.56 4.19
CA VAL A 183 -16.96 -15.38 4.12
C VAL A 183 -15.64 -15.61 4.86
N ARG A 184 -15.68 -16.29 6.01
CA ARG A 184 -14.47 -16.54 6.82
C ARG A 184 -13.56 -17.54 6.12
N GLY A 185 -14.10 -18.62 5.60
CA GLY A 185 -13.35 -19.58 4.79
C GLY A 185 -12.76 -18.94 3.54
N LEU A 186 -13.51 -18.04 2.90
CA LEU A 186 -13.02 -17.26 1.76
C LEU A 186 -11.80 -16.40 2.15
N ILE A 187 -11.89 -15.62 3.23
CA ILE A 187 -10.81 -14.76 3.69
C ILE A 187 -9.60 -15.58 4.08
N SER A 188 -9.77 -16.61 4.92
CA SER A 188 -8.65 -17.42 5.41
C SER A 188 -7.95 -18.24 4.31
N SER A 189 -8.60 -18.44 3.17
CA SER A 189 -8.00 -19.13 2.03
C SER A 189 -7.07 -18.24 1.18
N ILE A 190 -7.06 -16.93 1.42
CA ILE A 190 -6.22 -15.99 0.64
C ILE A 190 -4.81 -15.98 1.23
N ASN A 191 -3.80 -16.30 0.42
CA ASN A 191 -2.40 -16.27 0.83
C ASN A 191 -1.75 -14.93 0.52
N GLU A 192 -1.84 -14.51 -0.74
CA GLU A 192 -1.23 -13.28 -1.22
C GLU A 192 -2.26 -12.42 -1.93
N LEU A 193 -2.02 -11.13 -1.87
CA LEU A 193 -2.73 -10.11 -2.62
C LEU A 193 -1.70 -9.29 -3.37
N GLY A 194 -1.91 -9.11 -4.66
CA GLY A 194 -1.10 -8.21 -5.46
C GLY A 194 -1.91 -7.46 -6.49
N PHE A 195 -1.36 -6.39 -6.99
CA PHE A 195 -1.94 -5.68 -8.12
C PHE A 195 -0.87 -5.11 -9.02
N PHE A 196 -1.22 -4.92 -10.28
CA PHE A 196 -0.37 -4.24 -11.23
C PHE A 196 -1.18 -3.32 -12.14
N VAL A 197 -0.48 -2.35 -12.69
CA VAL A 197 -0.94 -1.50 -13.79
C VAL A 197 0.03 -1.67 -14.94
N SER A 198 -0.46 -1.98 -16.12
CA SER A 198 0.34 -2.16 -17.34
C SER A 198 -0.15 -1.25 -18.47
N GLY A 199 0.75 -0.97 -19.41
CA GLY A 199 0.48 -0.07 -20.53
C GLY A 199 0.81 1.38 -20.20
N THR A 200 1.23 2.12 -21.24
CA THR A 200 1.71 3.50 -21.11
C THR A 200 0.83 4.51 -21.85
N THR A 201 -0.24 4.06 -22.50
CA THR A 201 -1.19 4.91 -23.21
C THR A 201 -2.61 4.68 -22.71
N THR A 202 -3.48 5.66 -22.87
CA THR A 202 -4.90 5.52 -22.49
C THR A 202 -5.59 4.37 -23.22
N GLU A 203 -5.10 3.95 -24.36
CA GLU A 203 -5.66 2.87 -25.18
C GLU A 203 -5.25 1.49 -24.66
N ASN A 204 -4.00 1.34 -24.20
CA ASN A 204 -3.45 0.07 -23.75
C ASN A 204 -3.37 -0.08 -22.21
N LEU A 205 -3.74 0.97 -21.46
CA LEU A 205 -3.77 0.93 -20.01
C LEU A 205 -4.70 -0.17 -19.53
N GLY A 206 -4.18 -1.05 -18.71
CA GLY A 206 -4.89 -2.15 -18.08
C GLY A 206 -4.31 -2.44 -16.72
N GLY A 207 -4.84 -3.47 -16.06
CA GLY A 207 -4.32 -3.88 -14.78
C GLY A 207 -5.18 -4.97 -14.16
N ALA A 208 -4.69 -5.56 -13.11
CA ALA A 208 -5.43 -6.55 -12.35
C ALA A 208 -5.08 -6.51 -10.86
N LEU A 209 -6.07 -6.87 -10.06
CA LEU A 209 -5.92 -7.35 -8.70
C LEU A 209 -5.82 -8.88 -8.77
N VAL A 210 -4.84 -9.44 -8.11
CA VAL A 210 -4.55 -10.88 -8.10
C VAL A 210 -4.52 -11.36 -6.67
N LEU A 211 -5.27 -12.41 -6.39
CA LEU A 211 -5.25 -13.12 -5.12
C LEU A 211 -4.75 -14.54 -5.37
N THR A 212 -3.87 -15.05 -4.55
CA THR A 212 -3.49 -16.46 -4.53
C THR A 212 -4.18 -17.17 -3.38
N THR A 213 -4.45 -18.48 -3.55
CA THR A 213 -5.16 -19.30 -2.55
C THR A 213 -4.67 -20.74 -2.56
N ASP A 214 -4.56 -21.34 -1.37
CA ASP A 214 -4.31 -22.78 -1.25
C ASP A 214 -5.57 -23.61 -1.37
N ASP A 215 -6.75 -23.00 -1.13
CA ASP A 215 -8.05 -23.66 -1.30
C ASP A 215 -8.96 -22.84 -2.24
N PRO A 216 -9.09 -23.21 -3.51
CA PRO A 216 -9.91 -22.49 -4.46
C PRO A 216 -11.42 -22.74 -4.31
N GLU A 217 -11.87 -23.72 -3.51
CA GLU A 217 -13.28 -24.08 -3.43
C GLU A 217 -14.17 -22.99 -2.81
N PRO A 218 -13.78 -22.28 -1.71
CA PRO A 218 -14.55 -21.15 -1.20
C PRO A 218 -14.73 -20.06 -2.25
N ILE A 219 -13.67 -19.75 -3.03
CA ILE A 219 -13.71 -18.75 -4.09
C ILE A 219 -14.64 -19.17 -5.23
N LYS A 220 -14.60 -20.44 -5.65
CA LYS A 220 -15.51 -20.96 -6.70
C LYS A 220 -16.98 -20.83 -6.30
N ASN A 221 -17.30 -21.17 -5.05
CA ASN A 221 -18.64 -21.07 -4.51
C ASN A 221 -19.11 -19.61 -4.46
N ALA A 222 -18.26 -18.70 -4.02
CA ALA A 222 -18.54 -17.28 -4.02
C ALA A 222 -18.78 -16.74 -5.44
N LEU A 223 -17.91 -17.07 -6.42
CA LEU A 223 -18.08 -16.67 -7.82
C LEU A 223 -19.38 -17.19 -8.44
N GLY A 224 -19.79 -18.42 -8.10
CA GLY A 224 -21.07 -18.97 -8.53
C GLY A 224 -22.27 -18.15 -8.04
N SER A 225 -22.24 -17.73 -6.79
CA SER A 225 -23.26 -16.87 -6.17
C SER A 225 -23.27 -15.48 -6.79
N PHE A 226 -22.10 -14.85 -6.93
CA PHE A 226 -21.96 -13.50 -7.53
C PHE A 226 -22.36 -13.47 -9.01
N SER A 227 -22.06 -14.50 -9.79
CA SER A 227 -22.45 -14.53 -11.21
C SER A 227 -23.97 -14.52 -11.38
N SER A 228 -24.69 -15.16 -10.46
CA SER A 228 -26.15 -15.18 -10.44
C SER A 228 -26.74 -13.82 -10.08
N LEU A 229 -26.14 -13.10 -9.11
CA LEU A 229 -26.56 -11.76 -8.72
C LEU A 229 -26.22 -10.70 -9.79
N ALA A 230 -25.04 -10.80 -10.39
CA ALA A 230 -24.61 -9.88 -11.44
C ALA A 230 -25.50 -9.96 -12.69
N GLY A 231 -26.10 -11.14 -12.96
CA GLY A 231 -27.09 -11.32 -14.02
C GLY A 231 -28.41 -10.55 -13.80
N LEU A 232 -28.68 -10.08 -12.57
CA LEU A 232 -29.85 -9.28 -12.23
C LEU A 232 -29.64 -7.78 -12.45
N ALA A 233 -28.40 -7.32 -12.63
CA ALA A 233 -28.09 -5.91 -12.91
C ALA A 233 -28.56 -5.54 -14.33
N GLN A 234 -29.52 -4.62 -14.45
CA GLN A 234 -30.25 -4.33 -15.70
C GLN A 234 -29.35 -3.77 -16.81
N ASP A 235 -28.23 -3.12 -16.48
CA ASP A 235 -27.34 -2.44 -17.45
C ASP A 235 -26.02 -3.16 -17.70
N ALA A 236 -25.67 -4.19 -16.93
CA ALA A 236 -24.42 -4.91 -17.06
C ALA A 236 -24.58 -6.16 -17.95
N LYS A 237 -23.78 -6.24 -19.04
CA LYS A 237 -23.73 -7.44 -19.88
C LYS A 237 -22.75 -8.44 -19.30
N VAL A 238 -23.24 -9.28 -18.40
CA VAL A 238 -22.46 -10.36 -17.78
C VAL A 238 -22.38 -11.56 -18.73
N LYS A 239 -21.17 -12.07 -18.94
CA LYS A 239 -20.92 -13.27 -19.73
C LYS A 239 -20.07 -14.26 -18.94
N PRO A 240 -20.49 -15.51 -18.76
CA PRO A 240 -19.63 -16.54 -18.20
C PRO A 240 -18.34 -16.70 -19.03
N LEU A 241 -17.23 -16.98 -18.35
CA LEU A 241 -15.97 -17.33 -19.00
C LEU A 241 -16.02 -18.78 -19.50
N THR A 242 -15.16 -19.07 -20.47
CA THR A 242 -15.02 -20.39 -21.10
C THR A 242 -13.54 -20.77 -21.12
N GLY A 243 -13.20 -22.05 -21.32
CA GLY A 243 -11.80 -22.47 -21.45
C GLY A 243 -11.16 -22.94 -20.14
N GLY A 244 -11.94 -23.47 -19.20
CA GLY A 244 -11.42 -24.04 -17.95
C GLY A 244 -11.23 -23.02 -16.82
N GLN A 245 -11.67 -21.79 -17.03
CA GLN A 245 -11.71 -20.73 -16.02
C GLN A 245 -13.12 -20.69 -15.38
N THR A 246 -13.17 -20.46 -14.08
CA THR A 246 -14.43 -20.19 -13.37
C THR A 246 -14.57 -18.69 -13.18
N GLY A 247 -15.66 -18.09 -13.65
CA GLY A 247 -15.86 -16.65 -13.50
C GLY A 247 -16.69 -16.05 -14.62
N PHE A 248 -16.61 -14.73 -14.74
CA PHE A 248 -17.42 -13.97 -15.67
C PHE A 248 -16.71 -12.69 -16.15
N SER A 249 -17.18 -12.16 -17.27
CA SER A 249 -16.80 -10.83 -17.75
C SER A 249 -17.99 -9.89 -17.76
N VAL A 250 -17.76 -8.64 -17.38
CA VAL A 250 -18.78 -7.59 -17.35
C VAL A 250 -18.36 -6.47 -18.30
N LYS A 251 -19.26 -6.09 -19.21
CA LYS A 251 -19.09 -4.89 -20.03
C LYS A 251 -19.95 -3.77 -19.50
N THR A 252 -19.33 -2.64 -19.19
CA THR A 252 -20.00 -1.45 -18.72
C THR A 252 -19.82 -0.31 -19.73
N PRO A 253 -20.75 0.65 -19.80
CA PRO A 253 -20.64 1.82 -20.67
C PRO A 253 -19.43 2.71 -20.34
N GLU A 254 -19.00 2.72 -19.05
CA GLU A 254 -17.91 3.56 -18.53
C GLU A 254 -16.53 3.07 -19.01
N LEU A 255 -16.42 1.79 -19.39
CA LEU A 255 -15.19 1.19 -19.89
C LEU A 255 -15.36 0.62 -21.31
N PRO A 256 -15.56 1.49 -22.32
CA PRO A 256 -15.84 1.05 -23.68
C PRO A 256 -14.67 0.21 -24.22
N GLY A 257 -14.99 -1.01 -24.68
CA GLY A 257 -13.99 -1.93 -25.22
C GLY A 257 -13.14 -2.69 -24.20
N ARG A 258 -13.21 -2.35 -22.91
CA ARG A 258 -12.46 -2.99 -21.83
C ARG A 258 -13.43 -3.66 -20.83
N PRO A 259 -13.64 -4.97 -20.92
CA PRO A 259 -14.47 -5.65 -19.93
C PRO A 259 -13.74 -5.73 -18.58
N VAL A 260 -14.50 -5.67 -17.51
CA VAL A 260 -14.03 -6.16 -16.19
C VAL A 260 -14.16 -7.67 -16.20
N ILE A 261 -13.09 -8.35 -15.83
CA ILE A 261 -13.01 -9.82 -15.80
C ILE A 261 -12.77 -10.25 -14.37
N VAL A 262 -13.62 -11.13 -13.87
CA VAL A 262 -13.42 -11.84 -12.61
C VAL A 262 -13.25 -13.31 -12.95
N ALA A 263 -12.08 -13.86 -12.67
CA ALA A 263 -11.74 -15.22 -13.09
C ALA A 263 -10.88 -15.93 -12.05
N LEU A 264 -11.22 -17.19 -11.78
CA LEU A 264 -10.40 -18.12 -11.02
C LEU A 264 -9.86 -19.18 -11.97
N LYS A 265 -8.54 -19.40 -11.93
CA LYS A 265 -7.87 -20.49 -12.62
C LYS A 265 -6.75 -21.05 -11.75
N GLY A 266 -6.85 -22.34 -11.41
CA GLY A 266 -5.95 -22.95 -10.44
C GLY A 266 -6.11 -22.31 -9.07
N ASP A 267 -5.03 -21.76 -8.57
CA ASP A 267 -4.86 -21.08 -7.30
C ASP A 267 -4.98 -19.54 -7.38
N ARG A 268 -5.27 -18.98 -8.57
CA ARG A 268 -5.30 -17.53 -8.79
C ARG A 268 -6.70 -17.01 -9.09
N LEU A 269 -7.17 -16.08 -8.25
CA LEU A 269 -8.33 -15.24 -8.52
C LEU A 269 -7.85 -13.91 -9.07
N VAL A 270 -8.38 -13.50 -10.21
CA VAL A 270 -8.01 -12.27 -10.92
C VAL A 270 -9.24 -11.40 -11.12
N LEU A 271 -9.13 -10.14 -10.70
CA LEU A 271 -10.05 -9.06 -11.07
C LEU A 271 -9.30 -8.09 -11.99
N ALA A 272 -9.56 -8.14 -13.30
CA ALA A 272 -8.82 -7.38 -14.29
C ALA A 272 -9.69 -6.41 -15.09
N ILE A 273 -9.05 -5.32 -15.52
CA ILE A 273 -9.60 -4.40 -16.51
C ILE A 273 -8.90 -4.69 -17.85
N GLY A 274 -9.68 -5.22 -18.79
CA GLY A 274 -9.20 -5.63 -20.10
C GLY A 274 -8.77 -7.11 -20.19
N THR A 275 -9.09 -7.73 -21.30
CA THR A 275 -8.77 -9.14 -21.58
C THR A 275 -7.25 -9.44 -21.58
N PRO A 276 -6.37 -8.56 -22.12
CA PRO A 276 -4.94 -8.84 -22.11
C PRO A 276 -4.36 -8.99 -20.71
N ALA A 277 -4.67 -8.09 -19.78
CA ALA A 277 -4.20 -8.15 -18.40
C ALA A 277 -4.65 -9.44 -17.69
N ALA A 278 -5.94 -9.82 -17.86
CA ALA A 278 -6.45 -11.06 -17.30
C ALA A 278 -5.72 -12.30 -17.85
N ASN A 279 -5.55 -12.39 -19.18
CA ASN A 279 -4.92 -13.56 -19.80
C ASN A 279 -3.44 -13.70 -19.44
N GLN A 280 -2.71 -12.60 -19.31
CA GLN A 280 -1.31 -12.64 -18.89
C GLN A 280 -1.16 -13.32 -17.53
N VAL A 281 -1.96 -12.93 -16.56
CA VAL A 281 -1.87 -13.49 -15.20
C VAL A 281 -2.42 -14.90 -15.10
N LEU A 282 -3.56 -15.16 -15.78
CA LEU A 282 -4.23 -16.48 -15.69
C LEU A 282 -3.54 -17.56 -16.51
N ASP A 283 -2.97 -17.20 -17.66
CA ASP A 283 -2.41 -18.17 -18.61
C ASP A 283 -0.87 -18.19 -18.58
N GLY A 284 -0.23 -17.22 -17.89
CA GLY A 284 1.22 -17.05 -17.91
C GLY A 284 1.75 -16.73 -19.31
N ASN A 285 0.91 -16.12 -20.16
CA ASN A 285 1.27 -15.82 -21.54
C ASN A 285 1.95 -14.44 -21.62
N GLY A 286 3.18 -14.40 -22.11
CA GLY A 286 4.00 -13.21 -22.25
C GLY A 286 5.19 -13.21 -21.31
N ASP A 287 6.04 -12.19 -21.44
CA ASP A 287 7.19 -12.01 -20.57
C ASP A 287 6.72 -11.52 -19.20
N ALA A 288 7.34 -12.04 -18.15
CA ALA A 288 7.06 -11.66 -16.75
C ALA A 288 7.99 -10.52 -16.29
N LEU A 289 7.63 -9.83 -15.21
CA LEU A 289 8.51 -8.84 -14.57
C LEU A 289 9.87 -9.44 -14.25
N ALA A 290 9.92 -10.69 -13.80
CA ALA A 290 11.15 -11.43 -13.55
C ALA A 290 12.10 -11.48 -14.77
N ASP A 291 11.59 -11.30 -15.99
CA ASP A 291 12.41 -11.30 -17.21
C ASP A 291 13.00 -9.92 -17.50
N SER A 292 12.44 -8.85 -16.96
CA SER A 292 12.87 -7.48 -17.21
C SER A 292 14.17 -7.14 -16.47
N THR A 293 15.06 -6.38 -17.10
CA THR A 293 16.31 -5.93 -16.49
C THR A 293 16.05 -4.99 -15.30
N ALA A 294 15.11 -4.04 -15.47
CA ALA A 294 14.80 -3.08 -14.41
C ALA A 294 14.28 -3.76 -13.13
N PHE A 295 13.50 -4.83 -13.25
CA PHE A 295 13.03 -5.59 -12.11
C PHE A 295 14.16 -6.36 -11.40
N LYS A 296 15.06 -7.00 -12.18
CA LYS A 296 16.24 -7.68 -11.62
C LYS A 296 17.16 -6.72 -10.89
N ASP A 297 17.38 -5.54 -11.45
CA ASP A 297 18.18 -4.49 -10.82
C ASP A 297 17.51 -3.95 -9.55
N ALA A 298 16.16 -3.88 -9.55
CA ALA A 298 15.37 -3.50 -8.37
C ALA A 298 15.47 -4.54 -7.24
N GLN A 299 15.37 -5.83 -7.55
CA GLN A 299 15.61 -6.90 -6.58
C GLN A 299 17.04 -6.86 -6.03
N ALA A 300 18.02 -6.66 -6.91
CA ALA A 300 19.43 -6.57 -6.47
C ALA A 300 19.68 -5.35 -5.57
N ALA A 301 18.94 -4.26 -5.77
CA ALA A 301 19.04 -3.07 -4.93
C ALA A 301 18.43 -3.27 -3.52
N LEU A 302 17.38 -4.07 -3.40
CA LEU A 302 16.78 -4.47 -2.12
C LEU A 302 17.63 -5.49 -1.35
N GLY A 303 18.53 -6.20 -2.03
CA GLY A 303 19.36 -7.23 -1.40
C GLY A 303 18.55 -8.44 -0.95
N ASP A 304 18.61 -8.76 0.35
CA ASP A 304 17.88 -9.89 0.95
C ASP A 304 16.46 -9.53 1.40
N ASN A 305 16.05 -8.25 1.26
CA ASN A 305 14.71 -7.79 1.61
C ASN A 305 13.68 -8.31 0.61
N GLY A 306 12.50 -8.67 1.10
CA GLY A 306 11.35 -9.01 0.26
C GLY A 306 10.87 -7.79 -0.52
N MET A 307 10.33 -7.99 -1.73
CA MET A 307 9.79 -6.91 -2.53
C MET A 307 8.28 -6.78 -2.33
N ASP A 308 7.83 -5.59 -1.92
CA ASP A 308 6.42 -5.24 -1.80
C ASP A 308 5.92 -4.39 -2.95
N MET A 309 6.82 -3.65 -3.60
CA MET A 309 6.46 -2.78 -4.72
C MET A 309 7.59 -2.63 -5.73
N PHE A 310 7.19 -2.45 -6.98
CA PHE A 310 8.03 -2.10 -8.11
C PHE A 310 7.34 -1.05 -8.97
N ALA A 311 8.09 -0.05 -9.43
CA ALA A 311 7.61 0.98 -10.35
C ALA A 311 8.65 1.27 -11.43
N ASN A 312 8.25 1.15 -12.69
CA ASN A 312 9.09 1.52 -13.82
C ASN A 312 8.97 3.04 -14.06
N ALA A 313 9.99 3.78 -13.67
CA ALA A 313 9.94 5.24 -13.70
C ALA A 313 9.80 5.82 -15.11
N SER A 314 10.42 5.18 -16.12
CA SER A 314 10.29 5.61 -17.52
C SER A 314 8.88 5.40 -18.05
N SER A 315 8.22 4.31 -17.67
CA SER A 315 6.83 4.02 -18.04
C SER A 315 5.86 5.00 -17.38
N ILE A 316 6.10 5.33 -16.09
CA ILE A 316 5.34 6.35 -15.36
C ILE A 316 5.48 7.72 -16.06
N ALA A 317 6.70 8.13 -16.40
CA ALA A 317 6.96 9.38 -17.09
C ALA A 317 6.19 9.46 -18.43
N THR A 318 6.17 8.36 -19.19
CA THR A 318 5.42 8.28 -20.46
C THR A 318 3.93 8.44 -20.21
N LEU A 319 3.37 7.70 -19.25
CA LEU A 319 1.94 7.75 -18.92
C LEU A 319 1.49 9.14 -18.47
N ILE A 320 2.27 9.82 -17.63
CA ILE A 320 2.00 11.18 -17.17
C ILE A 320 2.09 12.17 -18.33
N GLY A 321 3.12 12.04 -19.16
CA GLY A 321 3.35 12.93 -20.30
C GLY A 321 2.23 12.90 -21.32
N GLU A 322 1.58 11.77 -21.54
CA GLU A 322 0.44 11.61 -22.46
C GLU A 322 -0.85 12.29 -21.95
N GLN A 323 -1.00 12.52 -20.66
CA GLN A 323 -2.23 13.11 -20.10
C GLN A 323 -2.41 14.59 -20.47
N GLY A 324 -1.34 15.32 -20.82
CA GLY A 324 -1.41 16.72 -21.28
C GLY A 324 -1.97 17.71 -20.24
N ALA A 325 -2.07 17.31 -18.97
CA ALA A 325 -2.51 18.17 -17.89
C ALA A 325 -1.43 19.20 -17.53
N GLU A 326 -1.82 20.32 -16.93
CA GLU A 326 -0.86 21.32 -16.42
C GLU A 326 0.06 20.67 -15.39
N GLY A 327 1.38 20.85 -15.54
CA GLY A 327 2.40 20.22 -14.65
C GLY A 327 2.79 18.79 -15.05
N SER A 328 2.11 18.16 -16.02
CA SER A 328 2.43 16.77 -16.42
C SER A 328 3.84 16.63 -17.01
N LYS A 329 4.33 17.67 -17.68
CA LYS A 329 5.67 17.65 -18.26
C LYS A 329 6.75 17.69 -17.17
N GLU A 330 6.62 18.57 -16.19
CA GLU A 330 7.54 18.66 -15.07
C GLU A 330 7.58 17.36 -14.26
N ALA A 331 6.41 16.76 -14.02
CA ALA A 331 6.31 15.46 -13.37
C ALA A 331 6.96 14.35 -14.21
N ALA A 332 6.72 14.29 -15.52
CA ALA A 332 7.37 13.34 -16.41
C ALA A 332 8.90 13.54 -16.44
N ASP A 333 9.38 14.79 -16.51
CA ASP A 333 10.80 15.14 -16.46
C ASP A 333 11.44 14.73 -15.13
N PHE A 334 10.69 14.78 -14.03
CA PHE A 334 11.15 14.27 -12.73
C PHE A 334 11.33 12.75 -12.76
N PHE A 335 10.29 11.99 -13.14
CA PHE A 335 10.37 10.53 -13.21
C PHE A 335 11.40 10.04 -14.23
N ASN A 336 11.65 10.77 -15.30
CA ASN A 336 12.68 10.44 -16.29
C ASN A 336 14.11 10.46 -15.74
N LYS A 337 14.35 10.98 -14.53
CA LYS A 337 15.66 10.93 -13.88
C LYS A 337 15.94 9.57 -13.24
N PHE A 338 14.93 8.75 -13.06
CA PHE A 338 15.03 7.45 -12.42
C PHE A 338 14.87 6.32 -13.43
N ASP A 339 15.51 5.20 -13.17
CA ASP A 339 15.31 3.94 -13.89
C ASP A 339 14.10 3.21 -13.32
N PHE A 340 14.08 3.02 -12.00
CA PHE A 340 13.00 2.38 -11.28
C PHE A 340 12.88 2.95 -9.85
N MET A 341 11.75 2.62 -9.22
CA MET A 341 11.55 2.74 -7.78
C MET A 341 11.09 1.38 -7.28
N THR A 342 11.58 0.96 -6.14
CA THR A 342 11.22 -0.30 -5.51
C THR A 342 11.09 -0.11 -4.01
N GLY A 343 10.31 -0.94 -3.36
CA GLY A 343 10.21 -0.94 -1.91
C GLY A 343 9.99 -2.35 -1.39
N GLY A 344 10.44 -2.57 -0.18
CA GLY A 344 10.32 -3.85 0.47
C GLY A 344 10.58 -3.77 1.97
N HIS A 345 10.17 -4.80 2.68
CA HIS A 345 10.42 -4.91 4.10
C HIS A 345 11.92 -5.03 4.34
N GLY A 346 12.42 -4.23 5.30
CA GLY A 346 13.79 -4.30 5.76
C GLY A 346 14.06 -5.56 6.60
N GLU A 347 15.26 -5.60 7.22
CA GLU A 347 15.68 -6.75 8.05
C GLU A 347 14.77 -6.98 9.28
N SER A 348 13.99 -5.97 9.68
CA SER A 348 12.99 -6.09 10.74
C SER A 348 11.58 -5.93 10.18
N ASP A 349 10.60 -6.63 10.77
CA ASP A 349 9.17 -6.51 10.42
C ASP A 349 8.62 -5.08 10.55
N ASN A 350 9.38 -4.20 11.23
CA ASN A 350 9.04 -2.82 11.52
C ASN A 350 9.75 -1.81 10.60
N SER A 351 10.46 -2.27 9.58
CA SER A 351 11.16 -1.42 8.63
C SER A 351 10.66 -1.59 7.20
N LEU A 352 10.65 -0.49 6.47
CA LEU A 352 10.32 -0.43 5.04
C LEU A 352 11.37 0.42 4.34
N ASP A 353 11.99 -0.14 3.33
CA ASP A 353 12.95 0.53 2.48
C ASP A 353 12.31 0.86 1.13
N ILE A 354 12.44 2.10 0.69
CA ILE A 354 12.05 2.54 -0.65
C ILE A 354 13.30 3.07 -1.36
N ILE A 355 13.66 2.44 -2.46
CA ILE A 355 14.85 2.77 -3.25
C ILE A 355 14.43 3.37 -4.59
N ALA A 356 14.94 4.56 -4.91
CA ALA A 356 14.83 5.19 -6.22
C ALA A 356 16.20 5.18 -6.90
N LYS A 357 16.33 4.42 -7.99
CA LYS A 357 17.56 4.30 -8.78
C LYS A 357 17.64 5.41 -9.80
N LEU A 358 18.74 6.18 -9.78
CA LEU A 358 19.03 7.22 -10.77
C LEU A 358 19.58 6.59 -12.07
N LYS A 359 19.29 7.24 -13.20
CA LYS A 359 19.86 6.90 -14.52
C LYS A 359 21.33 7.26 -14.62
#